data_e61b3b355a2d310d1d062ae7f7c8e346
#
_entry.id   e61b3b355a2d310d1d062ae7f7c8e346
#
_cell.length_a   1.000
_cell.length_b   1.000
_cell.length_c   1.000
_cell.angle_alpha   90.00
_cell.angle_beta   90.00
_cell.angle_gamma   90.00
#
_symmetry.space_group_name_H-M   'P 1'
#
loop_
_entity.id
_entity.type
_entity.pdbx_description
1 polymer ?
#
loop_
_entity_poly.entity_id
_entity_poly.type
_entity_poly.pdbx_seq_one_letter_code
_entity_poly.pdbx_strand_id
1 'polypeptide(L)'
;MNPELGWGLALGAGLFVSWVAYPSGAMSKMRPLLIALRAVAVTLAVALLLDLPIGVARPSAPLVAIDASASWLRSGDTFAWRAALDTVRQLGASRTVMLFGDSARSATSIAPPVDLTTTVAPALQRAAASGQRVVLITDGAIDDADALQQAVAGSRIIVLPVRAGNDRAVADISAPNEGRVGDTVTVQARVVADAAMPTPITLRWLIDGRVIAEATVPQLGAGGEAMVESHIVIPAGDSIAVLRAALPSGADAQTRNDTASVAFRRGARQRIVIVSTAPDADIRDVAMALRAGISLPTDAYFRIAPGRWIRDNTLLPVDESVVRAAVRGATLAVLHGDTTVMGPPASLGTRALLLLAPPDGDAPELIVRAAPASPLQAALSGIVVESLPPLLATMPARGGIVALSAAPAAATTNAVPIVAAIDGDVRRVVITAAGYNRWRARGGVSEAAFQAFVGAASDWLLGARGRASVASLATGIVRAGAPVRWRRGAQARSLVVLTRDGDRTVRRDSVLFDRGVSDGLMRPLDAGIWRGTVDGAVIVIPVSASREFLPRTITLRSGPLNGVPVAIRRGARALGWLYLATVLLLAVEWLLRRRAGLR
;
A
#
# COMPACT_ATOMS: atom_id res chain seq x y z
N MET A 1 7.83 -34.68 -6.86
CA MET A 1 8.85 -35.76 -6.88
C MET A 1 9.12 -36.10 -8.35
N ASN A 2 10.38 -36.17 -8.77
CA ASN A 2 10.72 -36.56 -10.16
C ASN A 2 10.13 -37.95 -10.43
N PRO A 3 9.36 -38.16 -11.52
CA PRO A 3 8.71 -39.44 -11.85
C PRO A 3 9.67 -40.64 -11.86
N GLU A 4 10.87 -40.42 -12.39
CA GLU A 4 11.90 -41.48 -12.48
C GLU A 4 12.40 -41.92 -11.11
N LEU A 5 12.62 -40.97 -10.19
CA LEU A 5 12.97 -41.26 -8.80
C LEU A 5 11.85 -42.00 -8.07
N GLY A 6 10.60 -41.62 -8.33
CA GLY A 6 9.43 -42.28 -7.74
C GLY A 6 9.32 -43.76 -8.16
N TRP A 7 9.49 -44.05 -9.46
CA TRP A 7 9.50 -45.43 -9.97
C TRP A 7 10.72 -46.20 -9.50
N GLY A 8 11.89 -45.56 -9.41
CA GLY A 8 13.09 -46.17 -8.83
C GLY A 8 12.90 -46.60 -7.38
N LEU A 9 12.28 -45.72 -6.57
CA LEU A 9 11.92 -46.06 -5.17
C LEU A 9 10.89 -47.19 -5.07
N ALA A 10 9.88 -47.18 -5.90
CA ALA A 10 8.86 -48.24 -5.91
C ALA A 10 9.45 -49.62 -6.28
N LEU A 11 10.28 -49.66 -7.32
CA LEU A 11 11.01 -50.86 -7.72
C LEU A 11 11.99 -51.34 -6.65
N GLY A 12 12.79 -50.40 -6.09
CA GLY A 12 13.72 -50.70 -5.01
C GLY A 12 13.02 -51.26 -3.77
N ALA A 13 11.91 -50.67 -3.37
CA ALA A 13 11.08 -51.19 -2.27
C ALA A 13 10.51 -52.58 -2.57
N GLY A 14 10.03 -52.80 -3.78
CA GLY A 14 9.53 -54.12 -4.22
C GLY A 14 10.60 -55.20 -4.13
N LEU A 15 11.79 -54.93 -4.66
CA LEU A 15 12.93 -55.86 -4.63
C LEU A 15 13.43 -56.11 -3.20
N PHE A 16 13.55 -55.05 -2.42
CA PHE A 16 14.02 -55.13 -1.03
C PHE A 16 13.09 -55.96 -0.13
N VAL A 17 11.79 -55.64 -0.17
CA VAL A 17 10.78 -56.38 0.62
C VAL A 17 10.74 -57.85 0.19
N SER A 18 10.90 -58.15 -1.10
CA SER A 18 10.90 -59.52 -1.61
C SER A 18 12.14 -60.28 -1.21
N TRP A 19 13.31 -59.63 -1.22
CA TRP A 19 14.55 -60.21 -0.77
C TRP A 19 14.53 -60.55 0.73
N VAL A 20 14.05 -59.63 1.56
CA VAL A 20 13.89 -59.84 3.01
C VAL A 20 12.89 -60.97 3.33
N ALA A 21 11.80 -61.06 2.56
CA ALA A 21 10.74 -62.04 2.81
C ALA A 21 11.13 -63.47 2.44
N TYR A 22 12.12 -63.66 1.58
CA TYR A 22 12.52 -64.99 1.09
C TYR A 22 14.04 -65.19 1.24
N PRO A 23 14.56 -65.37 2.46
CA PRO A 23 16.00 -65.60 2.73
C PRO A 23 16.50 -66.91 2.09
N SER A 24 17.83 -67.03 1.91
CA SER A 24 18.50 -68.01 1.05
C SER A 24 18.42 -69.49 1.45
N GLY A 25 17.73 -69.79 2.55
CA GLY A 25 17.67 -71.18 3.09
C GLY A 25 16.48 -72.03 2.62
N ALA A 26 15.47 -71.49 1.97
CA ALA A 26 14.29 -72.25 1.59
C ALA A 26 14.40 -72.74 0.12
N MET A 27 14.81 -73.94 -0.07
CA MET A 27 15.02 -74.62 -1.37
C MET A 27 13.68 -75.04 -2.02
N SER A 28 12.84 -74.13 -2.43
CA SER A 28 11.66 -74.43 -3.27
C SER A 28 11.94 -73.99 -4.73
N LYS A 29 11.67 -74.88 -5.70
CA LYS A 29 11.70 -74.55 -7.16
C LYS A 29 10.84 -73.34 -7.50
N MET A 30 9.88 -72.98 -6.66
CA MET A 30 8.97 -71.85 -6.84
C MET A 30 9.45 -70.54 -6.28
N ARG A 31 10.62 -70.52 -5.57
CA ARG A 31 11.18 -69.32 -4.96
C ARG A 31 11.32 -68.10 -5.89
N PRO A 32 11.88 -68.23 -7.12
CA PRO A 32 12.02 -67.09 -8.00
C PRO A 32 10.66 -66.52 -8.42
N LEU A 33 9.66 -67.36 -8.59
CA LEU A 33 8.28 -66.93 -8.91
C LEU A 33 7.64 -66.17 -7.73
N LEU A 34 7.81 -66.64 -6.51
CA LEU A 34 7.27 -65.97 -5.32
C LEU A 34 7.92 -64.63 -5.10
N ILE A 35 9.27 -64.52 -5.29
CA ILE A 35 10.02 -63.25 -5.23
C ILE A 35 9.49 -62.28 -6.28
N ALA A 36 9.27 -62.74 -7.52
CA ALA A 36 8.79 -61.90 -8.61
C ALA A 36 7.36 -61.39 -8.35
N LEU A 37 6.45 -62.26 -7.92
CA LEU A 37 5.06 -61.91 -7.60
C LEU A 37 5.02 -60.84 -6.49
N ARG A 38 5.77 -61.03 -5.44
CA ARG A 38 5.84 -60.07 -4.32
C ARG A 38 6.49 -58.75 -4.73
N ALA A 39 7.58 -58.79 -5.47
CA ALA A 39 8.26 -57.61 -5.95
C ALA A 39 7.30 -56.74 -6.79
N VAL A 40 6.57 -57.35 -7.73
CA VAL A 40 5.57 -56.65 -8.55
C VAL A 40 4.43 -56.10 -7.69
N ALA A 41 3.88 -56.92 -6.77
CA ALA A 41 2.77 -56.48 -5.92
C ALA A 41 3.17 -55.30 -5.03
N VAL A 42 4.35 -55.33 -4.39
CA VAL A 42 4.85 -54.25 -3.55
C VAL A 42 5.19 -53.02 -4.39
N THR A 43 5.80 -53.18 -5.57
CA THR A 43 6.05 -52.06 -6.50
C THR A 43 4.73 -51.38 -6.88
N LEU A 44 3.69 -52.11 -7.22
CA LEU A 44 2.36 -51.56 -7.53
C LEU A 44 1.73 -50.88 -6.29
N ALA A 45 1.84 -51.50 -5.12
CA ALA A 45 1.33 -50.91 -3.90
C ALA A 45 2.01 -49.55 -3.57
N VAL A 46 3.34 -49.48 -3.72
CA VAL A 46 4.09 -48.24 -3.53
C VAL A 46 3.76 -47.23 -4.64
N ALA A 47 3.60 -47.68 -5.88
CA ALA A 47 3.17 -46.80 -6.98
C ALA A 47 1.76 -46.20 -6.73
N LEU A 48 0.84 -47.00 -6.19
CA LEU A 48 -0.48 -46.54 -5.76
C LEU A 48 -0.39 -45.60 -4.55
N LEU A 49 0.48 -45.89 -3.57
CA LEU A 49 0.66 -45.08 -2.37
C LEU A 49 1.22 -43.68 -2.72
N LEU A 50 2.19 -43.64 -3.61
CA LEU A 50 2.84 -42.39 -4.06
C LEU A 50 2.12 -41.74 -5.25
N ASP A 51 1.04 -42.32 -5.74
CA ASP A 51 0.30 -41.87 -6.92
C ASP A 51 1.21 -41.63 -8.13
N LEU A 52 2.09 -42.60 -8.43
CA LEU A 52 3.09 -42.45 -9.49
C LEU A 52 2.43 -42.33 -10.87
N PRO A 53 2.96 -41.51 -11.77
CA PRO A 53 2.37 -41.28 -13.06
C PRO A 53 2.49 -42.53 -13.97
N ILE A 54 1.37 -42.98 -14.51
CA ILE A 54 1.29 -44.12 -15.43
C ILE A 54 0.61 -43.66 -16.73
N GLY A 55 1.37 -43.66 -17.82
CA GLY A 55 0.83 -43.37 -19.15
C GLY A 55 0.48 -41.89 -19.38
N VAL A 56 0.03 -41.58 -20.58
CA VAL A 56 -0.42 -40.24 -20.99
C VAL A 56 -1.95 -40.16 -20.79
N ALA A 57 -2.41 -39.10 -20.13
CA ALA A 57 -3.84 -38.86 -20.02
C ALA A 57 -4.46 -38.61 -21.40
N ARG A 58 -5.62 -39.21 -21.67
CA ARG A 58 -6.40 -38.80 -22.84
C ARG A 58 -6.81 -37.34 -22.70
N PRO A 59 -6.80 -36.55 -23.77
CA PRO A 59 -7.26 -35.17 -23.71
C PRO A 59 -8.73 -35.18 -23.23
N SER A 60 -8.95 -34.55 -22.07
CA SER A 60 -10.31 -34.34 -21.56
C SER A 60 -11.00 -33.23 -22.36
N ALA A 61 -12.35 -33.25 -22.33
CA ALA A 61 -13.12 -32.16 -22.91
C ALA A 61 -12.63 -30.80 -22.32
N PRO A 62 -12.54 -29.74 -23.12
CA PRO A 62 -12.09 -28.44 -22.62
C PRO A 62 -13.08 -27.92 -21.58
N LEU A 63 -12.55 -27.27 -20.54
CA LEU A 63 -13.33 -26.57 -19.56
C LEU A 63 -13.86 -25.26 -20.19
N VAL A 64 -15.15 -25.05 -20.17
CA VAL A 64 -15.75 -23.78 -20.61
C VAL A 64 -15.79 -22.82 -19.44
N ALA A 65 -15.14 -21.70 -19.56
CA ALA A 65 -15.12 -20.63 -18.56
C ALA A 65 -15.70 -19.35 -19.15
N ILE A 66 -16.70 -18.78 -18.50
CA ILE A 66 -17.34 -17.54 -18.91
C ILE A 66 -17.10 -16.45 -17.88
N ASP A 67 -16.81 -15.28 -18.37
CA ASP A 67 -16.68 -14.04 -17.62
C ASP A 67 -18.02 -13.64 -16.99
N ALA A 68 -18.03 -13.43 -15.69
CA ALA A 68 -19.21 -13.04 -14.91
C ALA A 68 -19.16 -11.58 -14.47
N SER A 69 -18.23 -10.78 -15.00
CA SER A 69 -18.06 -9.38 -14.63
C SER A 69 -19.17 -8.47 -15.15
N ALA A 70 -19.39 -7.39 -14.44
CA ALA A 70 -20.42 -6.40 -14.77
C ALA A 70 -20.11 -5.60 -16.06
N SER A 71 -18.89 -5.72 -16.61
CA SER A 71 -18.48 -5.05 -17.86
C SER A 71 -19.36 -5.41 -19.06
N TRP A 72 -19.94 -6.59 -19.10
CA TRP A 72 -20.91 -7.00 -20.13
C TRP A 72 -22.11 -6.06 -20.27
N LEU A 73 -22.48 -5.40 -19.17
CA LEU A 73 -23.67 -4.55 -19.08
C LEU A 73 -23.34 -3.05 -19.07
N ARG A 74 -22.09 -2.66 -19.30
CA ARG A 74 -21.63 -1.27 -19.20
C ARG A 74 -22.31 -0.32 -20.21
N SER A 75 -22.62 -0.81 -21.41
CA SER A 75 -23.29 -0.03 -22.44
C SER A 75 -24.82 0.10 -22.25
N GLY A 76 -25.36 -0.49 -21.18
CA GLY A 76 -26.80 -0.51 -20.91
C GLY A 76 -27.58 -1.55 -21.72
N ASP A 77 -26.95 -2.28 -22.65
CA ASP A 77 -27.59 -3.38 -23.39
C ASP A 77 -27.09 -4.75 -22.92
N THR A 78 -27.79 -5.81 -23.36
CA THR A 78 -27.47 -7.20 -23.02
C THR A 78 -27.04 -8.04 -24.22
N PHE A 79 -26.79 -7.41 -25.37
CA PHE A 79 -26.55 -8.12 -26.62
C PHE A 79 -25.30 -9.02 -26.54
N ALA A 80 -24.16 -8.43 -26.10
CA ALA A 80 -22.90 -9.19 -25.97
C ALA A 80 -23.02 -10.33 -24.96
N TRP A 81 -23.71 -10.10 -23.83
CA TRP A 81 -23.94 -11.13 -22.83
C TRP A 81 -24.80 -12.28 -23.38
N ARG A 82 -25.88 -11.97 -24.12
CA ARG A 82 -26.69 -13.01 -24.76
C ARG A 82 -25.89 -13.84 -25.77
N ALA A 83 -25.06 -13.18 -26.58
CA ALA A 83 -24.18 -13.86 -27.53
C ALA A 83 -23.17 -14.78 -26.81
N ALA A 84 -22.68 -14.38 -25.62
CA ALA A 84 -21.82 -15.22 -24.79
C ALA A 84 -22.55 -16.46 -24.28
N LEU A 85 -23.79 -16.31 -23.82
CA LEU A 85 -24.62 -17.44 -23.39
C LEU A 85 -24.93 -18.40 -24.54
N ASP A 86 -25.20 -17.88 -25.74
CA ASP A 86 -25.42 -18.72 -26.93
C ASP A 86 -24.15 -19.48 -27.33
N THR A 87 -23.00 -18.83 -27.21
CA THR A 87 -21.70 -19.46 -27.44
C THR A 87 -21.46 -20.63 -26.45
N VAL A 88 -21.79 -20.45 -25.16
CA VAL A 88 -21.73 -21.52 -24.16
C VAL A 88 -22.61 -22.71 -24.55
N ARG A 89 -23.85 -22.44 -25.00
CA ARG A 89 -24.78 -23.49 -25.47
C ARG A 89 -24.23 -24.24 -26.69
N GLN A 90 -23.70 -23.51 -27.68
CA GLN A 90 -23.10 -24.11 -28.89
C GLN A 90 -21.90 -25.01 -28.60
N LEU A 91 -21.13 -24.70 -27.55
CA LEU A 91 -20.00 -25.54 -27.12
C LEU A 91 -20.44 -26.81 -26.42
N GLY A 92 -21.74 -27.08 -26.38
CA GLY A 92 -22.31 -28.31 -25.80
C GLY A 92 -22.13 -28.39 -24.29
N ALA A 93 -22.01 -27.26 -23.64
CA ALA A 93 -21.88 -27.16 -22.18
C ALA A 93 -23.22 -27.45 -21.47
N SER A 94 -23.77 -28.64 -21.71
CA SER A 94 -24.78 -29.28 -20.83
C SER A 94 -24.19 -29.65 -19.46
N ARG A 95 -22.92 -29.30 -19.25
CA ARG A 95 -22.07 -29.60 -18.09
C ARG A 95 -21.77 -28.33 -17.32
N THR A 96 -21.32 -28.48 -16.09
CA THR A 96 -20.86 -27.42 -15.22
C THR A 96 -19.93 -26.44 -15.94
N VAL A 97 -20.34 -25.20 -16.01
CA VAL A 97 -19.54 -24.10 -16.56
C VAL A 97 -18.76 -23.46 -15.41
N MET A 98 -17.55 -23.03 -15.67
CA MET A 98 -16.79 -22.21 -14.74
C MET A 98 -17.14 -20.73 -14.95
N LEU A 99 -17.47 -20.01 -13.92
CA LEU A 99 -17.56 -18.57 -13.91
C LEU A 99 -16.23 -17.99 -13.39
N PHE A 100 -15.73 -16.95 -14.02
CA PHE A 100 -14.60 -16.18 -13.50
C PHE A 100 -14.94 -14.70 -13.44
N GLY A 101 -14.29 -13.97 -12.54
CA GLY A 101 -14.55 -12.58 -12.23
C GLY A 101 -13.93 -12.27 -10.88
N ASP A 102 -14.73 -11.98 -9.84
CA ASP A 102 -14.25 -11.83 -8.46
C ASP A 102 -13.61 -13.12 -7.92
N SER A 103 -14.04 -14.25 -8.42
CA SER A 103 -13.50 -15.57 -8.07
C SER A 103 -13.84 -16.60 -9.15
N ALA A 104 -13.04 -17.68 -9.25
CA ALA A 104 -13.37 -18.81 -10.08
C ALA A 104 -14.33 -19.76 -9.34
N ARG A 105 -15.53 -20.00 -9.89
CA ARG A 105 -16.57 -20.84 -9.31
C ARG A 105 -17.27 -21.68 -10.36
N SER A 106 -17.63 -22.90 -10.00
CA SER A 106 -18.42 -23.78 -10.87
C SER A 106 -19.91 -23.46 -10.73
N ALA A 107 -20.61 -23.39 -11.84
CA ALA A 107 -22.04 -23.12 -11.88
C ALA A 107 -22.78 -24.11 -12.80
N THR A 108 -23.97 -24.54 -12.40
CA THR A 108 -24.90 -25.31 -13.21
C THR A 108 -25.91 -24.43 -13.95
N SER A 109 -26.10 -23.20 -13.45
CA SER A 109 -26.87 -22.13 -14.12
C SER A 109 -26.06 -20.84 -14.13
N ILE A 110 -26.15 -20.09 -15.21
CA ILE A 110 -25.42 -18.84 -15.38
C ILE A 110 -26.34 -17.70 -15.01
N ALA A 111 -26.05 -17.04 -13.89
CA ALA A 111 -26.74 -15.83 -13.44
C ALA A 111 -26.27 -14.60 -14.26
N PRO A 112 -27.02 -13.47 -14.21
CA PRO A 112 -26.54 -12.20 -14.78
C PRO A 112 -25.13 -11.83 -14.26
N PRO A 113 -24.30 -11.18 -15.10
CA PRO A 113 -22.93 -10.81 -14.73
C PRO A 113 -22.96 -9.64 -13.74
N VAL A 114 -22.41 -9.84 -12.55
CA VAL A 114 -22.43 -8.86 -11.44
C VAL A 114 -21.08 -8.69 -10.76
N ASP A 115 -20.09 -9.50 -11.12
CA ASP A 115 -18.77 -9.43 -10.51
C ASP A 115 -18.11 -8.07 -10.81
N LEU A 116 -17.43 -7.52 -9.81
CA LEU A 116 -16.84 -6.18 -9.88
C LEU A 116 -15.38 -6.16 -10.32
N THR A 117 -14.84 -7.34 -10.63
CA THR A 117 -13.49 -7.52 -11.21
C THR A 117 -13.53 -8.61 -12.26
N THR A 118 -12.54 -8.62 -13.16
CA THR A 118 -12.38 -9.67 -14.17
C THR A 118 -11.01 -10.30 -14.05
N THR A 119 -10.84 -11.19 -13.06
CA THR A 119 -9.59 -11.94 -12.87
C THR A 119 -9.70 -13.35 -13.47
N VAL A 120 -8.79 -13.69 -14.40
CA VAL A 120 -8.77 -14.98 -15.09
C VAL A 120 -7.80 -15.98 -14.46
N ALA A 121 -6.77 -15.53 -13.75
CA ALA A 121 -5.75 -16.39 -13.15
C ALA A 121 -6.32 -17.56 -12.32
N PRO A 122 -7.33 -17.38 -11.42
CA PRO A 122 -7.86 -18.48 -10.64
C PRO A 122 -8.54 -19.57 -11.51
N ALA A 123 -9.16 -19.17 -12.63
CA ALA A 123 -9.77 -20.11 -13.56
C ALA A 123 -8.71 -20.93 -14.34
N LEU A 124 -7.65 -20.25 -14.79
CA LEU A 124 -6.52 -20.89 -15.46
C LEU A 124 -5.77 -21.85 -14.55
N GLN A 125 -5.52 -21.44 -13.29
CA GLN A 125 -4.88 -22.31 -12.29
C GLN A 125 -5.69 -23.56 -12.02
N ARG A 126 -7.02 -23.45 -11.90
CA ARG A 126 -7.90 -24.60 -11.74
C ARG A 126 -7.90 -25.51 -12.95
N ALA A 127 -7.92 -24.96 -14.15
CA ALA A 127 -7.80 -25.73 -15.41
C ALA A 127 -6.44 -26.43 -15.50
N ALA A 128 -5.35 -25.74 -15.17
CA ALA A 128 -4.00 -26.31 -15.16
C ALA A 128 -3.85 -27.44 -14.12
N ALA A 129 -4.40 -27.27 -12.91
CA ALA A 129 -4.37 -28.29 -11.87
C ALA A 129 -5.08 -29.59 -12.28
N SER A 130 -6.15 -29.49 -13.09
CA SER A 130 -6.86 -30.64 -13.67
C SER A 130 -6.32 -31.06 -15.04
N GLY A 131 -5.33 -30.30 -15.60
CA GLY A 131 -4.76 -30.51 -16.92
C GLY A 131 -5.73 -30.37 -18.06
N GLN A 132 -6.75 -29.62 -17.87
CA GLN A 132 -7.74 -29.37 -18.88
C GLN A 132 -7.38 -28.12 -19.69
N ARG A 133 -7.61 -28.20 -20.99
CA ARG A 133 -7.65 -27.03 -21.85
C ARG A 133 -8.86 -26.19 -21.47
N VAL A 134 -8.77 -24.88 -21.59
CA VAL A 134 -9.87 -23.97 -21.29
C VAL A 134 -10.35 -23.24 -22.55
N VAL A 135 -11.65 -23.05 -22.67
CA VAL A 135 -12.26 -22.09 -23.60
C VAL A 135 -12.79 -20.95 -22.76
N LEU A 136 -12.08 -19.81 -22.82
CA LEU A 136 -12.48 -18.58 -22.13
C LEU A 136 -13.43 -17.78 -23.02
N ILE A 137 -14.54 -17.32 -22.45
CA ILE A 137 -15.51 -16.44 -23.11
C ILE A 137 -15.58 -15.16 -22.28
N THR A 138 -15.23 -14.03 -22.88
CA THR A 138 -15.13 -12.70 -22.22
C THR A 138 -15.51 -11.59 -23.19
N ASP A 139 -15.82 -10.41 -22.67
CA ASP A 139 -15.95 -9.18 -23.46
C ASP A 139 -14.59 -8.59 -23.84
N GLY A 140 -13.50 -9.13 -23.27
CA GLY A 140 -12.12 -8.72 -23.50
C GLY A 140 -11.57 -7.74 -22.45
N ALA A 141 -12.37 -7.33 -21.46
CA ALA A 141 -11.94 -6.42 -20.39
C ALA A 141 -11.36 -7.20 -19.19
N ILE A 142 -10.22 -7.87 -19.37
CA ILE A 142 -9.55 -8.69 -18.33
C ILE A 142 -8.56 -7.83 -17.54
N ASP A 143 -8.62 -7.89 -16.20
CA ASP A 143 -7.75 -7.12 -15.30
C ASP A 143 -6.33 -7.69 -15.21
N ASP A 144 -6.18 -9.00 -15.33
CA ASP A 144 -4.94 -9.76 -15.25
C ASP A 144 -4.60 -10.48 -16.56
N ALA A 145 -4.68 -9.79 -17.69
CA ALA A 145 -4.47 -10.36 -19.04
C ALA A 145 -3.12 -11.10 -19.19
N ASP A 146 -2.09 -10.71 -18.45
CA ASP A 146 -0.79 -11.39 -18.42
C ASP A 146 -0.90 -12.85 -17.95
N ALA A 147 -1.91 -13.16 -17.13
CA ALA A 147 -2.17 -14.53 -16.67
C ALA A 147 -2.56 -15.48 -17.82
N LEU A 148 -3.03 -14.96 -18.96
CA LEU A 148 -3.38 -15.79 -20.13
C LEU A 148 -2.20 -16.64 -20.63
N GLN A 149 -0.95 -16.21 -20.38
CA GLN A 149 0.26 -16.98 -20.68
C GLN A 149 0.38 -18.27 -19.86
N GLN A 150 -0.35 -18.39 -18.73
CA GLN A 150 -0.37 -19.58 -17.86
C GLN A 150 -1.41 -20.63 -18.32
N ALA A 151 -2.14 -20.36 -19.39
CA ALA A 151 -3.11 -21.29 -19.92
C ALA A 151 -2.45 -22.62 -20.34
N VAL A 152 -3.18 -23.71 -20.27
CA VAL A 152 -2.72 -25.01 -20.82
C VAL A 152 -2.69 -24.93 -22.34
N ALA A 153 -1.64 -25.46 -22.98
CA ALA A 153 -1.50 -25.46 -24.43
C ALA A 153 -2.73 -26.06 -25.12
N GLY A 154 -3.21 -25.40 -26.17
CA GLY A 154 -4.45 -25.74 -26.87
C GLY A 154 -5.72 -25.16 -26.23
N SER A 155 -5.59 -24.29 -25.23
CA SER A 155 -6.66 -23.42 -24.75
C SER A 155 -6.95 -22.32 -25.79
N ARG A 156 -8.12 -21.72 -25.73
CA ARG A 156 -8.54 -20.65 -26.62
C ARG A 156 -9.36 -19.60 -25.88
N ILE A 157 -9.32 -18.36 -26.38
CA ILE A 157 -10.15 -17.26 -25.93
C ILE A 157 -11.16 -16.88 -27.01
N ILE A 158 -12.39 -16.61 -26.63
CA ILE A 158 -13.45 -16.07 -27.46
C ILE A 158 -13.80 -14.71 -26.89
N VAL A 159 -13.50 -13.65 -27.62
CA VAL A 159 -13.77 -12.27 -27.24
C VAL A 159 -15.01 -11.79 -27.98
N LEU A 160 -16.02 -11.37 -27.22
CA LEU A 160 -17.28 -10.82 -27.71
C LEU A 160 -17.42 -9.39 -27.19
N PRO A 161 -16.84 -8.40 -27.86
CA PRO A 161 -16.74 -7.05 -27.32
C PRO A 161 -18.12 -6.42 -27.14
N VAL A 162 -18.29 -5.73 -26.02
CA VAL A 162 -19.47 -4.89 -25.78
C VAL A 162 -19.41 -3.70 -26.74
N ARG A 163 -20.54 -3.37 -27.36
CA ARG A 163 -20.64 -2.23 -28.26
C ARG A 163 -20.36 -0.92 -27.50
N ALA A 164 -19.67 0.00 -28.15
CA ALA A 164 -19.49 1.34 -27.62
C ALA A 164 -20.86 1.99 -27.38
N GLY A 165 -21.08 2.44 -26.16
CA GLY A 165 -22.29 3.16 -25.76
C GLY A 165 -22.02 4.67 -25.69
N ASN A 166 -23.09 5.48 -25.52
CA ASN A 166 -22.93 6.86 -25.15
C ASN A 166 -22.56 6.93 -23.65
N ASP A 167 -21.31 6.59 -23.33
CA ASP A 167 -20.79 6.49 -21.97
C ASP A 167 -19.54 7.36 -21.84
N ARG A 168 -19.44 8.06 -20.73
CA ARG A 168 -18.32 8.92 -20.35
C ARG A 168 -18.08 8.78 -18.87
N ALA A 169 -16.82 8.74 -18.46
CA ALA A 169 -16.48 8.43 -17.10
C ALA A 169 -15.34 9.29 -16.56
N VAL A 170 -15.34 9.51 -15.25
CA VAL A 170 -14.17 9.99 -14.53
C VAL A 170 -13.31 8.76 -14.19
N ALA A 171 -12.30 8.55 -15.02
CA ALA A 171 -11.46 7.37 -14.90
C ALA A 171 -10.41 7.49 -13.80
N ASP A 172 -9.96 8.70 -13.45
CA ASP A 172 -8.97 8.91 -12.41
C ASP A 172 -9.01 10.33 -11.83
N ILE A 173 -8.52 10.49 -10.59
CA ILE A 173 -8.29 11.78 -9.95
C ILE A 173 -6.89 11.77 -9.34
N SER A 174 -6.12 12.82 -9.63
CA SER A 174 -4.88 13.14 -8.95
C SER A 174 -5.07 14.40 -8.12
N ALA A 175 -4.75 14.30 -6.83
CA ALA A 175 -4.82 15.42 -5.88
C ALA A 175 -3.74 15.24 -4.81
N PRO A 176 -3.28 16.34 -4.18
CA PRO A 176 -2.41 16.25 -3.02
C PRO A 176 -3.07 15.45 -1.89
N ASN A 177 -2.29 14.65 -1.15
CA ASN A 177 -2.80 13.89 -0.01
C ASN A 177 -3.19 14.77 1.19
N GLU A 178 -2.66 15.99 1.24
CA GLU A 178 -2.94 16.97 2.27
C GLU A 178 -2.83 18.40 1.73
N GLY A 179 -3.57 19.34 2.33
CA GLY A 179 -3.51 20.74 2.01
C GLY A 179 -4.09 21.58 3.13
N ARG A 180 -3.75 22.85 3.18
CA ARG A 180 -4.18 23.77 4.24
C ARG A 180 -5.42 24.53 3.83
N VAL A 181 -6.26 24.84 4.80
CA VAL A 181 -7.41 25.75 4.56
C VAL A 181 -6.91 27.07 4.01
N GLY A 182 -7.48 27.49 2.88
CA GLY A 182 -7.12 28.71 2.15
C GLY A 182 -5.99 28.57 1.14
N ASP A 183 -5.27 27.43 1.10
CA ASP A 183 -4.28 27.18 0.06
C ASP A 183 -4.96 26.82 -1.26
N THR A 184 -4.35 27.24 -2.37
CA THR A 184 -4.74 26.80 -3.72
C THR A 184 -3.91 25.59 -4.07
N VAL A 185 -4.58 24.49 -4.44
CA VAL A 185 -3.95 23.24 -4.86
C VAL A 185 -4.37 22.87 -6.28
N THR A 186 -3.47 22.26 -7.02
CA THR A 186 -3.75 21.70 -8.35
C THR A 186 -4.33 20.32 -8.21
N VAL A 187 -5.46 20.09 -8.89
CA VAL A 187 -6.13 18.80 -9.00
C VAL A 187 -6.33 18.45 -10.47
N GLN A 188 -6.29 17.18 -10.79
CA GLN A 188 -6.45 16.68 -12.15
C GLN A 188 -7.45 15.53 -12.17
N ALA A 189 -8.29 15.49 -13.21
CA ALA A 189 -9.16 14.36 -13.49
C ALA A 189 -8.91 13.84 -14.90
N ARG A 190 -8.85 12.52 -15.03
CA ARG A 190 -8.83 11.85 -16.32
C ARG A 190 -10.24 11.46 -16.69
N VAL A 191 -10.76 12.08 -17.75
CA VAL A 191 -12.08 11.79 -18.32
C VAL A 191 -11.89 10.93 -19.57
N VAL A 192 -12.68 9.88 -19.69
CA VAL A 192 -12.69 8.95 -20.84
C VAL A 192 -14.08 8.89 -21.45
N ALA A 193 -14.17 8.65 -22.74
CA ALA A 193 -15.44 8.50 -23.46
C ALA A 193 -15.41 7.23 -24.32
N ASP A 194 -16.50 6.46 -24.30
CA ASP A 194 -16.64 5.26 -25.14
C ASP A 194 -17.04 5.66 -26.58
N ALA A 195 -18.05 6.51 -26.73
CA ALA A 195 -18.43 7.13 -28.01
C ALA A 195 -17.88 8.56 -28.13
N ALA A 196 -17.86 9.08 -29.34
CA ALA A 196 -17.43 10.46 -29.60
C ALA A 196 -18.29 11.47 -28.85
N MET A 197 -17.64 12.41 -28.18
CA MET A 197 -18.26 13.57 -27.53
C MET A 197 -18.06 14.81 -28.41
N PRO A 198 -19.05 15.21 -29.24
CA PRO A 198 -18.88 16.31 -30.19
C PRO A 198 -18.94 17.69 -29.54
N THR A 199 -19.41 17.78 -28.29
CA THR A 199 -19.55 19.05 -27.55
C THR A 199 -18.76 18.97 -26.24
N PRO A 200 -18.13 20.09 -25.83
CA PRO A 200 -17.54 20.18 -24.52
C PRO A 200 -18.57 20.00 -23.40
N ILE A 201 -18.16 19.43 -22.29
CA ILE A 201 -18.98 19.25 -21.09
C ILE A 201 -18.30 19.84 -19.87
N THR A 202 -19.07 20.14 -18.83
CA THR A 202 -18.54 20.70 -17.59
C THR A 202 -18.23 19.60 -16.58
N LEU A 203 -16.98 19.52 -16.13
CA LEU A 203 -16.57 18.75 -14.97
C LEU A 203 -16.71 19.61 -13.72
N ARG A 204 -17.37 19.10 -12.69
CA ARG A 204 -17.54 19.77 -11.41
C ARG A 204 -16.61 19.16 -10.36
N TRP A 205 -15.93 20.04 -9.64
CA TRP A 205 -15.16 19.68 -8.47
C TRP A 205 -15.96 19.98 -7.22
N LEU A 206 -16.13 18.98 -6.36
CA LEU A 206 -16.87 19.11 -5.11
C LEU A 206 -15.97 18.73 -3.93
N ILE A 207 -16.07 19.50 -2.86
CA ILE A 207 -15.52 19.12 -1.54
C ILE A 207 -16.67 18.98 -0.56
N ASP A 208 -16.78 17.81 0.08
CA ASP A 208 -17.85 17.48 1.03
C ASP A 208 -19.27 17.79 0.47
N GLY A 209 -19.45 17.52 -0.83
CA GLY A 209 -20.73 17.72 -1.52
C GLY A 209 -21.00 19.14 -2.05
N ARG A 210 -20.12 20.11 -1.77
CA ARG A 210 -20.24 21.48 -2.27
C ARG A 210 -19.38 21.69 -3.52
N VAL A 211 -19.96 22.26 -4.58
CA VAL A 211 -19.20 22.63 -5.78
C VAL A 211 -18.26 23.77 -5.43
N ILE A 212 -16.97 23.59 -5.75
CA ILE A 212 -15.90 24.54 -5.45
C ILE A 212 -15.21 25.07 -6.70
N ALA A 213 -15.28 24.32 -7.80
CA ALA A 213 -14.78 24.73 -9.11
C ALA A 213 -15.49 23.97 -10.23
N GLU A 214 -15.45 24.53 -11.42
CA GLU A 214 -15.90 23.91 -12.65
C GLU A 214 -14.80 24.01 -13.70
N ALA A 215 -14.69 23.00 -14.55
CA ALA A 215 -13.70 22.96 -15.63
C ALA A 215 -14.34 22.38 -16.89
N THR A 216 -13.86 22.78 -18.05
CA THR A 216 -14.36 22.28 -19.33
C THR A 216 -13.57 21.04 -19.75
N VAL A 217 -14.27 19.94 -19.98
CA VAL A 217 -13.74 18.77 -20.69
C VAL A 217 -13.84 19.06 -22.18
N PRO A 218 -12.76 18.99 -22.95
CA PRO A 218 -12.78 19.25 -24.38
C PRO A 218 -13.60 18.19 -25.13
N GLN A 219 -13.84 18.41 -26.40
CA GLN A 219 -14.38 17.38 -27.29
C GLN A 219 -13.50 16.16 -27.32
N LEU A 220 -14.08 14.97 -27.25
CA LEU A 220 -13.37 13.71 -27.32
C LEU A 220 -13.85 12.87 -28.51
N GLY A 221 -12.91 12.23 -29.20
CA GLY A 221 -13.24 11.18 -30.16
C GLY A 221 -13.74 9.91 -29.46
N ALA A 222 -14.23 8.94 -30.23
CA ALA A 222 -14.57 7.62 -29.71
C ALA A 222 -13.36 6.93 -29.11
N GLY A 223 -13.49 6.41 -27.89
CA GLY A 223 -12.38 5.86 -27.11
C GLY A 223 -11.33 6.89 -26.67
N GLY A 224 -11.67 8.20 -26.77
CA GLY A 224 -10.77 9.30 -26.43
C GLY A 224 -10.71 9.56 -24.93
N GLU A 225 -9.62 10.26 -24.53
CA GLU A 225 -9.43 10.69 -23.14
C GLU A 225 -8.89 12.12 -23.06
N ALA A 226 -9.16 12.79 -21.94
CA ALA A 226 -8.60 14.09 -21.61
C ALA A 226 -8.19 14.17 -20.16
N MET A 227 -7.08 14.85 -19.90
CA MET A 227 -6.69 15.30 -18.56
C MET A 227 -7.24 16.72 -18.34
N VAL A 228 -8.05 16.88 -17.33
CA VAL A 228 -8.67 18.17 -16.95
C VAL A 228 -8.02 18.63 -15.65
N GLU A 229 -7.30 19.73 -15.73
CA GLU A 229 -6.65 20.36 -14.58
C GLU A 229 -7.49 21.50 -14.03
N SER A 230 -7.44 21.67 -12.72
CA SER A 230 -8.10 22.79 -12.03
C SER A 230 -7.29 23.21 -10.80
N HIS A 231 -7.39 24.49 -10.48
CA HIS A 231 -6.85 25.07 -9.26
C HIS A 231 -8.00 25.32 -8.29
N ILE A 232 -7.97 24.65 -7.13
CA ILE A 232 -9.06 24.74 -6.14
C ILE A 232 -8.53 25.31 -4.84
N VAL A 233 -9.32 26.16 -4.20
CA VAL A 233 -9.02 26.68 -2.86
C VAL A 233 -9.63 25.72 -1.83
N ILE A 234 -8.82 25.27 -0.86
CA ILE A 234 -9.28 24.34 0.16
C ILE A 234 -10.17 25.07 1.17
N PRO A 235 -11.47 24.73 1.25
CA PRO A 235 -12.39 25.37 2.19
C PRO A 235 -12.15 24.86 3.62
N ALA A 236 -12.60 25.63 4.61
CA ALA A 236 -12.69 25.18 6.00
C ALA A 236 -13.66 24.00 6.13
N GLY A 237 -13.43 23.14 7.13
CA GLY A 237 -14.26 21.97 7.42
C GLY A 237 -13.52 20.92 8.22
N ASP A 238 -14.00 19.67 8.19
CA ASP A 238 -13.44 18.54 8.92
C ASP A 238 -11.97 18.27 8.52
N SER A 239 -11.22 17.64 9.42
CA SER A 239 -9.80 17.34 9.23
C SER A 239 -9.52 16.43 8.04
N ILE A 240 -10.50 15.63 7.60
CA ILE A 240 -10.42 14.82 6.38
C ILE A 240 -11.61 15.19 5.49
N ALA A 241 -11.30 15.63 4.28
CA ALA A 241 -12.27 16.00 3.27
C ALA A 241 -12.37 14.94 2.17
N VAL A 242 -13.49 14.89 1.49
CA VAL A 242 -13.69 14.10 0.27
C VAL A 242 -13.77 15.05 -0.93
N LEU A 243 -12.75 14.98 -1.77
CA LEU A 243 -12.72 15.64 -3.07
C LEU A 243 -13.37 14.70 -4.09
N ARG A 244 -14.34 15.23 -4.85
CA ARG A 244 -15.03 14.49 -5.91
C ARG A 244 -14.96 15.28 -7.21
N ALA A 245 -14.65 14.59 -8.29
CA ALA A 245 -14.88 15.06 -9.66
C ALA A 245 -16.17 14.43 -10.17
N ALA A 246 -17.05 15.21 -10.77
CA ALA A 246 -18.36 14.76 -11.24
C ALA A 246 -18.67 15.32 -12.62
N LEU A 247 -19.09 14.45 -13.53
CA LEU A 247 -19.70 14.80 -14.81
C LEU A 247 -21.21 15.01 -14.64
N PRO A 248 -21.86 15.81 -15.49
CA PRO A 248 -23.31 15.97 -15.44
C PRO A 248 -23.99 14.66 -15.84
N SER A 249 -24.97 14.23 -15.04
CA SER A 249 -25.82 13.09 -15.38
C SER A 249 -26.70 13.50 -16.55
N GLY A 250 -26.39 13.01 -17.74
CA GLY A 250 -27.15 13.29 -18.97
C GLY A 250 -27.67 11.99 -19.59
N ALA A 251 -27.76 11.95 -20.92
CA ALA A 251 -28.06 10.72 -21.67
C ALA A 251 -26.82 9.78 -21.67
N ASP A 252 -26.44 9.36 -20.49
CA ASP A 252 -25.29 8.49 -20.24
C ASP A 252 -25.75 7.06 -20.00
N ALA A 253 -25.07 6.10 -20.60
CA ALA A 253 -25.42 4.69 -20.48
C ALA A 253 -25.07 4.14 -19.07
N GLN A 254 -24.08 4.75 -18.40
CA GLN A 254 -23.58 4.24 -17.10
C GLN A 254 -23.27 5.38 -16.10
N THR A 255 -24.27 5.81 -15.37
CA THR A 255 -24.13 6.94 -14.42
C THR A 255 -23.26 6.64 -13.18
N ARG A 256 -22.93 5.38 -12.91
CA ARG A 256 -22.10 4.99 -11.75
C ARG A 256 -20.65 5.45 -11.88
N ASN A 257 -20.16 5.63 -13.11
CA ASN A 257 -18.79 6.02 -13.42
C ASN A 257 -18.63 7.53 -13.66
N ASP A 258 -19.73 8.31 -13.62
CA ASP A 258 -19.72 9.77 -13.75
C ASP A 258 -18.93 10.47 -12.64
N THR A 259 -18.64 9.78 -11.55
CA THR A 259 -17.96 10.35 -10.40
C THR A 259 -16.78 9.52 -9.94
N ALA A 260 -15.71 10.20 -9.56
CA ALA A 260 -14.63 9.59 -8.80
C ALA A 260 -14.32 10.45 -7.58
N SER A 261 -13.74 9.85 -6.52
CA SER A 261 -13.51 10.54 -5.26
C SER A 261 -12.20 10.11 -4.63
N VAL A 262 -11.54 11.07 -3.97
CA VAL A 262 -10.34 10.83 -3.15
C VAL A 262 -10.48 11.57 -1.82
N ALA A 263 -9.89 11.03 -0.76
CA ALA A 263 -9.80 11.71 0.52
C ALA A 263 -8.50 12.50 0.60
N PHE A 264 -8.55 13.68 1.18
CA PHE A 264 -7.35 14.45 1.51
C PHE A 264 -7.47 15.03 2.93
N ARG A 265 -6.31 15.27 3.55
CA ARG A 265 -6.27 15.86 4.90
C ARG A 265 -6.25 17.37 4.81
N ARG A 266 -7.13 18.02 5.56
CA ARG A 266 -7.04 19.45 5.83
C ARG A 266 -6.07 19.65 6.99
N GLY A 267 -4.92 20.24 6.71
CA GLY A 267 -3.96 20.68 7.71
C GLY A 267 -4.32 22.06 8.25
N ALA A 268 -4.07 22.32 9.53
CA ALA A 268 -4.02 23.69 10.01
C ALA A 268 -2.90 24.42 9.27
N ARG A 269 -3.06 25.74 9.07
CA ARG A 269 -2.03 26.58 8.44
C ARG A 269 -0.73 26.45 9.24
N GLN A 270 0.23 25.73 8.66
CA GLN A 270 1.51 25.52 9.33
C GLN A 270 2.27 26.83 9.30
N ARG A 271 2.83 27.24 10.41
CA ARG A 271 3.67 28.42 10.54
C ARG A 271 4.69 28.24 11.63
N ILE A 272 5.81 28.92 11.47
CA ILE A 272 6.84 29.05 12.50
C ILE A 272 6.60 30.39 13.20
N VAL A 273 6.62 30.37 14.53
CA VAL A 273 6.54 31.59 15.33
C VAL A 273 7.77 31.68 16.21
N ILE A 274 8.50 32.75 16.06
CA ILE A 274 9.70 33.07 16.85
C ILE A 274 9.32 34.13 17.86
N VAL A 275 9.64 33.89 19.12
CA VAL A 275 9.40 34.82 20.23
C VAL A 275 10.71 34.99 21.00
N SER A 276 11.18 36.20 21.13
CA SER A 276 12.37 36.49 21.92
C SER A 276 12.09 37.55 22.97
N THR A 277 12.46 37.25 24.22
CA THR A 277 12.40 38.19 25.36
C THR A 277 13.73 38.93 25.56
N ALA A 278 14.79 38.45 24.94
CA ALA A 278 16.16 39.04 24.97
C ALA A 278 16.79 38.96 23.58
N PRO A 279 16.31 39.75 22.59
CA PRO A 279 16.79 39.68 21.21
C PRO A 279 18.30 39.90 21.12
N ASP A 280 18.98 38.97 20.44
CA ASP A 280 20.42 38.97 20.22
C ASP A 280 20.80 38.50 18.79
N ALA A 281 22.09 38.30 18.54
CA ALA A 281 22.58 37.82 17.27
C ALA A 281 22.19 36.34 16.97
N ASP A 282 22.10 35.49 17.99
CA ASP A 282 21.76 34.10 17.83
C ASP A 282 20.34 33.94 17.28
N ILE A 283 19.34 34.59 17.93
CA ILE A 283 17.95 34.45 17.47
C ILE A 283 17.71 35.08 16.10
N ARG A 284 18.46 36.18 15.77
CA ARG A 284 18.43 36.75 14.43
C ARG A 284 18.90 35.74 13.40
N ASP A 285 20.03 35.08 13.66
CA ASP A 285 20.66 34.16 12.73
C ASP A 285 19.86 32.85 12.60
N VAL A 286 19.27 32.35 13.69
CA VAL A 286 18.29 31.26 13.69
C VAL A 286 17.04 31.60 12.86
N ALA A 287 16.52 32.84 13.03
CA ALA A 287 15.37 33.29 12.25
C ALA A 287 15.67 33.34 10.74
N MET A 288 16.88 33.79 10.38
CA MET A 288 17.31 33.79 8.98
C MET A 288 17.48 32.36 8.43
N ALA A 289 18.09 31.46 9.19
CA ALA A 289 18.28 30.08 8.79
C ALA A 289 16.93 29.35 8.59
N LEU A 290 15.97 29.55 9.47
CA LEU A 290 14.62 29.00 9.37
C LEU A 290 13.88 29.53 8.13
N ARG A 291 13.95 30.82 7.86
CA ARG A 291 13.32 31.43 6.67
C ARG A 291 13.95 30.96 5.36
N ALA A 292 15.26 30.74 5.36
CA ALA A 292 16.00 30.29 4.18
C ALA A 292 15.82 28.79 3.92
N GLY A 293 15.78 27.98 4.99
CA GLY A 293 15.76 26.51 4.89
C GLY A 293 14.37 25.90 4.87
N ILE A 294 13.34 26.63 5.30
CA ILE A 294 11.99 26.07 5.46
C ILE A 294 10.96 26.95 4.76
N SER A 295 10.21 26.36 3.83
CA SER A 295 9.16 27.06 3.05
C SER A 295 7.87 27.32 3.84
N LEU A 296 7.96 27.52 5.16
CA LEU A 296 6.81 27.84 6.02
C LEU A 296 6.80 29.34 6.36
N PRO A 297 5.62 29.98 6.38
CA PRO A 297 5.49 31.35 6.88
C PRO A 297 6.09 31.47 8.29
N THR A 298 7.01 32.42 8.46
CA THR A 298 7.74 32.64 9.72
C THR A 298 7.48 34.04 10.22
N ASP A 299 6.75 34.13 11.34
CA ASP A 299 6.52 35.37 12.08
C ASP A 299 7.48 35.46 13.26
N ALA A 300 8.06 36.62 13.51
CA ALA A 300 8.93 36.87 14.67
C ALA A 300 8.43 38.05 15.51
N TYR A 301 8.47 37.86 16.82
CA TYR A 301 8.07 38.86 17.81
C TYR A 301 9.19 39.07 18.83
N PHE A 302 9.57 40.34 19.02
CA PHE A 302 10.63 40.72 19.91
C PHE A 302 10.11 41.62 21.03
N ARG A 303 10.47 41.28 22.27
CA ARG A 303 10.15 42.07 23.43
C ARG A 303 11.16 43.21 23.57
N ILE A 304 10.72 44.44 23.48
CA ILE A 304 11.56 45.64 23.62
C ILE A 304 11.51 46.21 25.02
N ALA A 305 10.46 45.93 25.78
CA ALA A 305 10.30 46.28 27.20
C ALA A 305 9.25 45.35 27.83
N PRO A 306 9.16 45.26 29.15
CA PRO A 306 8.10 44.47 29.80
C PRO A 306 6.71 44.84 29.26
N GLY A 307 5.97 43.83 28.75
CA GLY A 307 4.63 43.99 28.14
C GLY A 307 4.62 44.67 26.77
N ARG A 308 5.75 45.10 26.22
CA ARG A 308 5.83 45.75 24.91
C ARG A 308 6.55 44.89 23.90
N TRP A 309 5.81 44.49 22.86
CA TRP A 309 6.31 43.61 21.78
C TRP A 309 6.26 44.35 20.44
N ILE A 310 7.16 43.99 19.55
CA ILE A 310 7.16 44.40 18.14
C ILE A 310 7.16 43.17 17.24
N ARG A 311 6.56 43.32 16.08
CA ARG A 311 6.63 42.30 15.01
C ARG A 311 7.80 42.67 14.08
N ASP A 312 8.69 41.69 13.82
CA ASP A 312 9.96 41.87 13.08
C ASP A 312 9.79 42.57 11.72
N ASN A 313 8.88 42.04 10.88
CA ASN A 313 8.77 42.53 9.49
C ASN A 313 8.07 43.88 9.34
N THR A 314 7.35 44.34 10.31
CA THR A 314 6.63 45.63 10.27
C THR A 314 7.12 46.63 11.29
N LEU A 315 7.87 46.19 12.30
CA LEU A 315 8.28 46.92 13.49
C LEU A 315 7.11 47.60 14.25
N LEU A 316 5.86 47.14 13.96
CA LEU A 316 4.67 47.65 14.63
C LEU A 316 4.55 47.05 16.03
N PRO A 317 4.11 47.85 17.01
CA PRO A 317 3.80 47.34 18.34
C PRO A 317 2.65 46.38 18.27
N VAL A 318 2.73 45.31 19.06
CA VAL A 318 1.67 44.31 19.19
C VAL A 318 1.46 43.98 20.68
N ASP A 319 0.23 43.63 21.03
CA ASP A 319 -0.11 43.21 22.37
C ASP A 319 0.41 41.80 22.67
N GLU A 320 0.75 41.55 23.92
CA GLU A 320 1.20 40.22 24.37
C GLU A 320 0.16 39.11 24.09
N SER A 321 -1.12 39.45 24.15
CA SER A 321 -2.21 38.53 23.81
C SER A 321 -2.14 38.02 22.36
N VAL A 322 -1.72 38.89 21.42
CA VAL A 322 -1.51 38.54 20.01
C VAL A 322 -0.32 37.60 19.88
N VAL A 323 0.78 37.87 20.59
CA VAL A 323 1.96 37.00 20.61
C VAL A 323 1.62 35.62 21.15
N ARG A 324 0.91 35.54 22.28
CA ARG A 324 0.45 34.28 22.87
C ARG A 324 -0.50 33.51 21.95
N ALA A 325 -1.41 34.21 21.25
CA ALA A 325 -2.29 33.61 20.26
C ALA A 325 -1.50 33.06 19.06
N ALA A 326 -0.48 33.80 18.60
CA ALA A 326 0.40 33.35 17.53
C ALA A 326 1.15 32.07 17.90
N VAL A 327 1.70 31.99 19.11
CA VAL A 327 2.38 30.78 19.62
C VAL A 327 1.44 29.57 19.68
N ARG A 328 0.22 29.74 20.21
CA ARG A 328 -0.79 28.66 20.25
C ARG A 328 -1.13 28.10 18.89
N GLY A 329 -1.14 28.92 17.87
CA GLY A 329 -1.42 28.51 16.49
C GLY A 329 -0.19 28.05 15.70
N ALA A 330 1.01 28.03 16.31
CA ALA A 330 2.25 27.67 15.64
C ALA A 330 2.39 26.15 15.47
N THR A 331 2.95 25.72 14.33
CA THR A 331 3.41 24.34 14.16
C THR A 331 4.72 24.12 14.88
N LEU A 332 5.62 25.11 14.79
CA LEU A 332 6.88 25.19 15.52
C LEU A 332 6.94 26.57 16.19
N ALA A 333 7.10 26.60 17.52
CA ALA A 333 7.44 27.81 18.23
C ALA A 333 8.91 27.77 18.64
N VAL A 334 9.61 28.86 18.34
CA VAL A 334 10.99 29.10 18.75
C VAL A 334 10.93 30.15 19.88
N LEU A 335 11.30 29.74 21.08
CA LEU A 335 11.28 30.60 22.25
C LEU A 335 12.72 30.90 22.68
N HIS A 336 13.06 32.16 22.75
CA HIS A 336 14.40 32.63 23.12
C HIS A 336 14.34 33.56 24.32
N GLY A 337 15.26 33.37 25.25
CA GLY A 337 15.36 34.16 26.47
C GLY A 337 14.55 33.60 27.62
N ASP A 338 13.81 34.42 28.33
CA ASP A 338 12.91 33.99 29.39
C ASP A 338 11.65 33.33 28.79
N THR A 339 11.68 32.01 28.67
CA THR A 339 10.59 31.24 28.10
C THR A 339 9.37 31.13 29.02
N THR A 340 9.51 31.48 30.31
CA THR A 340 8.40 31.40 31.29
C THR A 340 7.30 32.43 31.01
N VAL A 341 7.64 33.52 30.32
CA VAL A 341 6.69 34.56 29.90
C VAL A 341 5.57 34.02 29.04
N MET A 342 5.83 32.99 28.24
CA MET A 342 4.81 32.37 27.39
C MET A 342 3.99 31.27 28.12
N GLY A 343 4.40 30.87 29.31
CA GLY A 343 3.80 29.77 30.08
C GLY A 343 4.49 28.43 29.88
N PRO A 344 4.05 27.39 30.60
CA PRO A 344 4.66 26.07 30.51
C PRO A 344 4.45 25.44 29.13
N PRO A 345 5.42 24.67 28.61
CA PRO A 345 5.36 24.07 27.27
C PRO A 345 4.06 23.32 26.95
N ALA A 346 3.48 22.61 27.92
CA ALA A 346 2.24 21.87 27.74
C ALA A 346 1.01 22.77 27.51
N SER A 347 1.05 24.03 27.97
CA SER A 347 -0.08 24.98 27.83
C SER A 347 -0.02 25.79 26.54
N LEU A 348 1.07 25.72 25.79
CA LEU A 348 1.26 26.55 24.62
C LEU A 348 0.43 26.12 23.39
N GLY A 349 -0.12 24.90 23.39
CA GLY A 349 -0.92 24.40 22.28
C GLY A 349 -0.16 24.17 20.97
N THR A 350 1.15 24.41 20.96
CA THR A 350 2.03 24.13 19.82
C THR A 350 2.46 22.66 19.80
N ARG A 351 2.81 22.16 18.61
CA ARG A 351 3.23 20.75 18.45
C ARG A 351 4.73 20.55 18.68
N ALA A 352 5.51 21.58 18.49
CA ALA A 352 6.96 21.53 18.59
C ALA A 352 7.54 22.83 19.14
N LEU A 353 8.60 22.70 19.94
CA LEU A 353 9.29 23.82 20.58
C LEU A 353 10.81 23.72 20.34
N LEU A 354 11.39 24.83 19.90
CA LEU A 354 12.81 25.09 19.96
C LEU A 354 13.06 26.14 21.06
N LEU A 355 13.74 25.73 22.11
CA LEU A 355 14.03 26.59 23.28
C LEU A 355 15.49 26.99 23.25
N LEU A 356 15.78 28.27 23.23
CA LEU A 356 17.15 28.83 23.24
C LEU A 356 17.35 29.70 24.48
N ALA A 357 18.41 29.41 25.20
CA ALA A 357 18.85 30.29 26.30
C ALA A 357 19.51 31.57 25.75
N PRO A 358 19.31 32.73 26.42
CA PRO A 358 20.05 33.93 26.09
C PRO A 358 21.50 33.79 26.54
N PRO A 359 22.42 34.57 25.94
CA PRO A 359 23.77 34.68 26.47
C PRO A 359 23.72 35.28 27.88
N ASP A 360 24.50 34.68 28.78
CA ASP A 360 24.81 35.25 30.08
C ASP A 360 26.22 35.82 29.97
N GLY A 361 26.42 37.11 30.32
CA GLY A 361 27.72 37.79 30.17
C GLY A 361 28.84 37.14 30.96
N ASP A 362 28.52 36.45 32.05
CA ASP A 362 29.46 35.74 32.91
C ASP A 362 29.61 34.25 32.59
N ALA A 363 28.93 33.76 31.54
CA ALA A 363 28.98 32.37 31.18
C ALA A 363 30.36 31.91 30.66
N PRO A 364 30.89 30.78 31.09
CA PRO A 364 32.16 30.28 30.61
C PRO A 364 32.09 29.86 29.13
N GLU A 365 33.22 30.05 28.43
CA GLU A 365 33.39 29.55 27.08
C GLU A 365 33.60 28.03 27.10
N LEU A 366 32.79 27.32 26.35
CA LEU A 366 32.82 25.88 26.23
C LEU A 366 33.09 25.46 24.78
N ILE A 367 33.99 24.51 24.61
CA ILE A 367 34.24 23.87 23.32
C ILE A 367 33.35 22.63 23.19
N VAL A 368 32.69 22.48 22.06
CA VAL A 368 31.92 21.28 21.76
C VAL A 368 32.84 20.05 21.72
N ARG A 369 32.53 19.02 22.48
CA ARG A 369 33.38 17.83 22.63
C ARG A 369 32.78 16.58 22.01
N ALA A 370 31.47 16.50 21.97
CA ALA A 370 30.80 15.32 21.44
C ALA A 370 29.44 15.66 20.87
N ALA A 371 29.09 14.96 19.79
CA ALA A 371 27.74 14.85 19.24
C ALA A 371 27.29 13.39 19.35
N PRO A 372 26.75 12.94 20.50
CA PRO A 372 26.35 11.56 20.68
C PRO A 372 25.18 11.17 19.78
N ALA A 373 24.94 9.85 19.68
CA ALA A 373 23.85 9.32 18.87
C ALA A 373 22.50 9.94 19.25
N SER A 374 21.98 10.75 18.36
CA SER A 374 20.75 11.54 18.56
C SER A 374 20.08 11.81 17.22
N PRO A 375 18.83 12.26 17.20
CA PRO A 375 18.17 12.70 15.97
C PRO A 375 18.90 13.81 15.20
N LEU A 376 19.79 14.55 15.88
CA LEU A 376 20.53 15.67 15.28
C LEU A 376 21.96 15.30 14.86
N GLN A 377 22.43 14.10 15.19
CA GLN A 377 23.81 13.67 14.94
C GLN A 377 24.18 13.69 13.45
N ALA A 378 23.26 13.28 12.59
CA ALA A 378 23.51 13.22 11.15
C ALA A 378 23.91 14.58 10.55
N ALA A 379 23.44 15.68 11.12
CA ALA A 379 23.76 17.03 10.68
C ALA A 379 25.22 17.44 10.92
N LEU A 380 25.87 16.82 11.89
CA LEU A 380 27.25 17.12 12.27
C LEU A 380 28.21 15.98 11.87
N SER A 381 27.72 14.98 11.13
CA SER A 381 28.57 13.90 10.66
C SER A 381 29.64 14.43 9.67
N GLY A 382 30.88 14.01 9.91
CA GLY A 382 32.02 14.47 9.11
C GLY A 382 32.59 15.85 9.52
N ILE A 383 32.05 16.49 10.56
CA ILE A 383 32.55 17.72 11.11
C ILE A 383 33.36 17.44 12.39
N VAL A 384 34.58 17.98 12.47
CA VAL A 384 35.37 17.97 13.70
C VAL A 384 34.77 19.02 14.63
N VAL A 385 33.86 18.61 15.51
CA VAL A 385 33.06 19.51 16.35
C VAL A 385 33.90 20.35 17.29
N GLU A 386 35.09 19.89 17.70
CA GLU A 386 36.05 20.61 18.53
C GLU A 386 36.67 21.82 17.80
N SER A 387 36.61 21.86 16.47
CA SER A 387 37.11 22.96 15.66
C SER A 387 36.13 24.13 15.53
N LEU A 388 34.87 23.91 15.97
CA LEU A 388 33.85 24.96 15.93
C LEU A 388 34.15 26.07 16.96
N PRO A 389 33.72 27.31 16.69
CA PRO A 389 33.88 28.40 17.67
C PRO A 389 33.24 28.06 19.02
N PRO A 390 33.82 28.50 20.13
CA PRO A 390 33.30 28.21 21.46
C PRO A 390 31.92 28.82 21.69
N LEU A 391 31.12 28.13 22.50
CA LEU A 391 29.80 28.55 22.93
C LEU A 391 29.82 29.01 24.39
N LEU A 392 28.79 29.73 24.81
CA LEU A 392 28.61 30.19 26.18
C LEU A 392 27.45 29.41 26.82
N ALA A 393 27.67 28.76 27.96
CA ALA A 393 26.60 28.06 28.66
C ALA A 393 26.78 28.11 30.17
N THR A 394 25.70 28.49 30.86
CA THR A 394 25.64 28.55 32.32
C THR A 394 25.00 27.32 32.96
N MET A 395 24.14 26.64 32.24
CA MET A 395 23.41 25.48 32.76
C MET A 395 23.44 24.31 31.79
N PRO A 396 23.50 23.07 32.30
CA PRO A 396 23.38 21.90 31.42
C PRO A 396 21.94 21.73 30.93
N ALA A 397 21.77 21.25 29.70
CA ALA A 397 20.48 20.81 29.19
C ALA A 397 20.03 19.56 29.95
N ARG A 398 18.77 19.53 30.43
CA ARG A 398 18.23 18.44 31.23
C ARG A 398 17.12 17.70 30.48
N GLY A 399 17.09 16.40 30.69
CA GLY A 399 16.10 15.48 30.13
C GLY A 399 16.34 15.15 28.65
N GLY A 400 15.69 14.08 28.18
CA GLY A 400 15.76 13.66 26.78
C GLY A 400 17.08 13.07 26.33
N ILE A 401 17.27 13.03 24.99
CA ILE A 401 18.47 12.52 24.33
C ILE A 401 19.46 13.66 24.14
N VAL A 402 20.66 13.52 24.66
CA VAL A 402 21.72 14.51 24.50
C VAL A 402 22.16 14.57 23.04
N ALA A 403 22.12 15.77 22.46
CA ALA A 403 22.52 15.98 21.06
C ALA A 403 23.90 16.63 20.92
N LEU A 404 24.26 17.53 21.85
CA LEU A 404 25.60 18.11 21.93
C LEU A 404 26.03 18.21 23.39
N SER A 405 27.33 17.98 23.62
CA SER A 405 28.00 18.21 24.89
C SER A 405 29.24 19.09 24.70
N ALA A 406 29.52 19.92 25.67
CA ALA A 406 30.66 20.84 25.64
C ALA A 406 31.36 20.88 26.99
N ALA A 407 32.64 21.27 26.98
CA ALA A 407 33.48 21.42 28.16
C ALA A 407 34.38 22.66 28.03
N PRO A 408 34.89 23.25 29.13
CA PRO A 408 35.93 24.26 29.08
C PRO A 408 37.16 23.77 28.30
N ALA A 409 37.88 24.69 27.66
CA ALA A 409 39.02 24.37 26.80
C ALA A 409 40.08 23.52 27.52
N ALA A 410 40.32 23.78 28.80
CA ALA A 410 41.30 23.06 29.64
C ALA A 410 40.83 21.69 30.15
N ALA A 411 39.50 21.38 30.03
CA ALA A 411 38.93 20.13 30.56
C ALA A 411 38.72 19.11 29.44
N THR A 412 39.38 17.99 29.52
CA THR A 412 39.19 16.84 28.62
C THR A 412 38.09 15.87 29.12
N THR A 413 37.73 15.98 30.40
CA THR A 413 36.69 15.19 31.06
C THR A 413 35.62 16.11 31.63
N ASN A 414 34.39 15.60 31.82
CA ASN A 414 33.23 16.33 32.34
C ASN A 414 32.56 17.28 31.33
N ALA A 415 32.40 16.83 30.08
CA ALA A 415 31.54 17.52 29.13
C ALA A 415 30.08 17.54 29.63
N VAL A 416 29.47 18.73 29.62
CA VAL A 416 28.08 18.91 30.03
C VAL A 416 27.17 18.93 28.80
N PRO A 417 25.96 18.39 28.88
CA PRO A 417 24.97 18.51 27.82
C PRO A 417 24.60 19.98 27.61
N ILE A 418 24.67 20.47 26.37
CA ILE A 418 24.25 21.83 26.00
C ILE A 418 23.07 21.84 25.03
N VAL A 419 22.78 20.71 24.38
CA VAL A 419 21.60 20.51 23.55
C VAL A 419 20.98 19.15 23.88
N ALA A 420 19.68 19.14 24.12
CA ALA A 420 18.90 17.94 24.33
C ALA A 420 17.63 17.90 23.47
N ALA A 421 17.32 16.72 22.90
CA ALA A 421 16.09 16.44 22.17
C ALA A 421 15.13 15.64 23.07
N ILE A 422 13.92 16.15 23.28
CA ILE A 422 12.90 15.55 24.16
C ILE A 422 11.68 15.18 23.32
N ASP A 423 11.43 13.89 23.17
CA ASP A 423 10.25 13.36 22.48
C ASP A 423 9.14 13.06 23.51
N GLY A 424 8.27 14.02 23.74
CA GLY A 424 7.13 13.94 24.65
C GLY A 424 5.85 14.41 23.94
N ASP A 425 4.77 14.74 24.66
CA ASP A 425 3.52 15.26 24.06
C ASP A 425 3.77 16.49 23.17
N VAL A 426 4.72 17.29 23.52
CA VAL A 426 5.29 18.36 22.71
C VAL A 426 6.76 18.02 22.48
N ARG A 427 7.18 17.88 21.22
CA ARG A 427 8.60 17.70 20.88
C ARG A 427 9.37 18.97 21.24
N ARG A 428 10.53 18.81 21.83
CA ARG A 428 11.35 19.95 22.26
C ARG A 428 12.82 19.71 21.93
N VAL A 429 13.44 20.70 21.35
CA VAL A 429 14.90 20.82 21.36
C VAL A 429 15.24 21.94 22.33
N VAL A 430 16.00 21.61 23.37
CA VAL A 430 16.45 22.56 24.38
C VAL A 430 17.92 22.87 24.15
N ILE A 431 18.23 24.12 23.89
CA ILE A 431 19.56 24.63 23.67
C ILE A 431 19.88 25.58 24.84
N THR A 432 20.83 25.20 25.69
CA THR A 432 21.25 25.98 26.86
C THR A 432 22.54 26.74 26.65
N ALA A 433 23.12 26.64 25.46
CA ALA A 433 24.30 27.41 25.07
C ALA A 433 23.89 28.52 24.10
N ALA A 434 24.59 29.64 24.16
CA ALA A 434 24.51 30.76 23.24
C ALA A 434 25.84 30.94 22.47
N GLY A 435 25.85 31.80 21.44
CA GLY A 435 27.04 32.07 20.64
C GLY A 435 27.11 31.31 19.32
N TYR A 436 25.99 30.69 18.89
CA TYR A 436 25.88 30.02 17.58
C TYR A 436 26.06 31.01 16.40
N ASN A 437 25.81 32.30 16.58
CA ASN A 437 26.12 33.34 15.63
C ASN A 437 27.61 33.36 15.27
N ARG A 438 28.51 32.97 16.19
CA ARG A 438 29.94 32.84 15.93
C ARG A 438 30.25 31.75 14.90
N TRP A 439 29.49 30.65 14.88
CA TRP A 439 29.65 29.60 13.88
C TRP A 439 29.32 30.15 12.49
N ARG A 440 28.22 30.87 12.39
CA ARG A 440 27.83 31.51 11.13
C ARG A 440 28.85 32.60 10.71
N ALA A 441 29.26 33.47 11.63
CA ALA A 441 30.18 34.58 11.34
C ALA A 441 31.58 34.11 10.90
N ARG A 442 32.02 32.92 11.36
CA ARG A 442 33.30 32.35 10.94
C ARG A 442 33.29 31.89 9.48
N GLY A 443 32.11 31.54 8.93
CA GLY A 443 31.98 31.04 7.57
C GLY A 443 32.48 29.61 7.38
N GLY A 444 32.47 29.13 6.14
CA GLY A 444 32.99 27.84 5.74
C GLY A 444 32.32 26.66 6.47
N VAL A 445 33.13 25.73 7.00
CA VAL A 445 32.64 24.52 7.70
C VAL A 445 31.79 24.87 8.93
N SER A 446 32.14 25.97 9.64
CA SER A 446 31.36 26.37 10.83
C SER A 446 29.98 26.92 10.48
N GLU A 447 29.85 27.68 9.39
CA GLU A 447 28.55 28.12 8.88
C GLU A 447 27.71 26.93 8.37
N ALA A 448 28.33 26.01 7.63
CA ALA A 448 27.67 24.78 7.19
C ALA A 448 27.17 23.96 8.37
N ALA A 449 27.97 23.84 9.45
CA ALA A 449 27.55 23.18 10.69
C ALA A 449 26.35 23.88 11.34
N PHE A 450 26.32 25.19 11.38
CA PHE A 450 25.19 25.97 11.90
C PHE A 450 23.91 25.70 11.10
N GLN A 451 24.00 25.80 9.77
CA GLN A 451 22.83 25.57 8.88
C GLN A 451 22.32 24.15 9.00
N ALA A 452 23.22 23.16 8.98
CA ALA A 452 22.86 21.76 9.12
C ALA A 452 22.22 21.45 10.48
N PHE A 453 22.75 22.06 11.56
CA PHE A 453 22.21 21.89 12.91
C PHE A 453 20.80 22.47 13.05
N VAL A 454 20.57 23.72 12.60
CA VAL A 454 19.23 24.34 12.61
C VAL A 454 18.27 23.57 11.73
N GLY A 455 18.72 23.13 10.55
CA GLY A 455 17.94 22.28 9.63
C GLY A 455 17.49 20.98 10.29
N ALA A 456 18.44 20.22 10.85
CA ALA A 456 18.13 18.94 11.49
C ALA A 456 17.21 19.10 12.73
N ALA A 457 17.43 20.13 13.54
CA ALA A 457 16.55 20.44 14.67
C ALA A 457 15.12 20.70 14.19
N SER A 458 14.98 21.47 13.12
CA SER A 458 13.70 21.83 12.52
C SER A 458 13.01 20.61 11.90
N ASP A 459 13.75 19.82 11.13
CA ASP A 459 13.24 18.59 10.49
C ASP A 459 12.75 17.60 11.54
N TRP A 460 13.50 17.42 12.62
CA TRP A 460 13.08 16.56 13.71
C TRP A 460 11.85 17.09 14.43
N LEU A 461 11.80 18.40 14.71
CA LEU A 461 10.68 19.06 15.38
C LEU A 461 9.41 19.06 14.53
N LEU A 462 9.52 19.32 13.23
CA LEU A 462 8.42 19.38 12.27
C LEU A 462 8.07 18.00 11.73
N GLY A 463 8.97 17.02 11.86
CA GLY A 463 8.80 15.67 11.39
C GLY A 463 7.51 15.04 11.92
N ALA A 464 6.83 14.29 11.06
CA ALA A 464 5.57 13.64 11.39
C ALA A 464 5.73 12.76 12.64
N ARG A 465 5.06 13.15 13.74
CA ARG A 465 4.95 12.27 14.91
C ARG A 465 4.26 11.01 14.51
N GLY A 466 4.92 9.87 14.69
CA GLY A 466 4.25 8.57 14.80
C GLY A 466 3.21 8.22 13.73
N ARG A 467 3.07 9.00 12.63
CA ARG A 467 2.22 8.63 11.50
C ARG A 467 2.78 7.42 10.75
N ALA A 468 4.07 7.13 10.94
CA ALA A 468 4.65 5.85 10.54
C ALA A 468 4.16 4.68 11.41
N SER A 469 3.47 4.95 12.55
CA SER A 469 2.95 3.90 13.44
C SER A 469 1.61 3.35 12.99
N VAL A 470 0.83 4.09 12.22
CA VAL A 470 -0.51 3.69 11.78
C VAL A 470 -0.48 3.35 10.28
N ALA A 471 -1.13 2.26 9.91
CA ALA A 471 -1.25 1.91 8.50
C ALA A 471 -2.01 3.00 7.74
N SER A 472 -1.61 3.27 6.49
CA SER A 472 -2.21 4.28 5.62
C SER A 472 -2.61 3.69 4.28
N LEU A 473 -3.55 4.30 3.58
CA LEU A 473 -3.88 3.88 2.22
C LEU A 473 -2.68 4.05 1.29
N ALA A 474 -2.41 3.02 0.48
CA ALA A 474 -1.29 3.03 -0.46
C ALA A 474 -1.58 3.80 -1.76
N THR A 475 -2.86 3.98 -2.10
CA THR A 475 -3.30 4.60 -3.36
C THR A 475 -4.31 5.72 -3.13
N GLY A 476 -4.37 6.70 -4.05
CA GLY A 476 -5.34 7.79 -3.99
C GLY A 476 -6.79 7.32 -4.19
N ILE A 477 -7.07 6.57 -5.25
CA ILE A 477 -8.43 6.10 -5.57
C ILE A 477 -8.62 4.64 -5.15
N VAL A 478 -9.64 4.40 -4.35
CA VAL A 478 -10.14 3.06 -4.03
C VAL A 478 -11.37 2.78 -4.89
N ARG A 479 -11.45 1.57 -5.47
CA ARG A 479 -12.57 1.16 -6.33
C ARG A 479 -13.28 -0.06 -5.78
N ALA A 480 -14.60 -0.11 -5.96
CA ALA A 480 -15.40 -1.27 -5.61
C ALA A 480 -14.91 -2.52 -6.36
N GLY A 481 -14.91 -3.65 -5.67
CA GLY A 481 -14.41 -4.93 -6.19
C GLY A 481 -12.90 -5.13 -6.06
N ALA A 482 -12.10 -4.05 -6.08
CA ALA A 482 -10.65 -4.14 -5.93
C ALA A 482 -10.24 -4.25 -4.45
N PRO A 483 -9.22 -5.07 -4.12
CA PRO A 483 -8.65 -5.10 -2.78
C PRO A 483 -8.12 -3.74 -2.37
N VAL A 484 -8.41 -3.32 -1.13
CA VAL A 484 -7.90 -2.06 -0.59
C VAL A 484 -6.45 -2.26 -0.15
N ARG A 485 -5.55 -1.51 -0.77
CA ARG A 485 -4.11 -1.58 -0.47
C ARG A 485 -3.74 -0.62 0.65
N TRP A 486 -3.03 -1.16 1.62
CA TRP A 486 -2.54 -0.44 2.78
C TRP A 486 -1.02 -0.45 2.82
N ARG A 487 -0.44 0.69 3.14
CA ARG A 487 0.98 0.80 3.44
C ARG A 487 1.18 0.54 4.93
N ARG A 488 2.16 -0.29 5.26
CA ARG A 488 2.49 -0.70 6.62
C ARG A 488 2.84 0.51 7.51
N GLY A 489 2.28 0.49 8.73
CA GLY A 489 2.74 1.32 9.84
C GLY A 489 3.81 0.59 10.68
N ALA A 490 3.92 0.95 11.96
CA ALA A 490 4.85 0.30 12.89
C ALA A 490 4.42 -1.14 13.25
N GLN A 491 3.11 -1.43 13.21
CA GLN A 491 2.54 -2.72 13.62
C GLN A 491 2.51 -3.71 12.45
N ALA A 492 2.69 -4.99 12.77
CA ALA A 492 2.56 -6.07 11.79
C ALA A 492 1.08 -6.39 11.45
N ARG A 493 0.15 -5.93 12.29
CA ARG A 493 -1.29 -6.08 12.10
C ARG A 493 -1.99 -4.81 12.51
N SER A 494 -2.86 -4.29 11.65
CA SER A 494 -3.68 -3.11 11.92
C SER A 494 -5.16 -3.46 11.93
N LEU A 495 -5.89 -2.95 12.93
CA LEU A 495 -7.34 -3.12 13.02
C LEU A 495 -8.06 -1.96 12.32
N VAL A 496 -8.89 -2.29 11.36
CA VAL A 496 -9.70 -1.34 10.59
C VAL A 496 -11.17 -1.52 10.93
N VAL A 497 -11.81 -0.46 11.39
CA VAL A 497 -13.25 -0.43 11.68
C VAL A 497 -13.87 0.68 10.85
N LEU A 498 -14.76 0.31 9.93
CA LEU A 498 -15.37 1.23 8.97
C LEU A 498 -16.90 1.15 9.06
N THR A 499 -17.54 2.29 8.86
CA THR A 499 -18.99 2.42 8.71
C THR A 499 -19.27 3.11 7.38
N ARG A 500 -20.16 2.57 6.57
CA ARG A 500 -20.57 3.18 5.31
C ARG A 500 -21.59 4.28 5.55
N ASP A 501 -21.39 5.43 4.90
CA ASP A 501 -22.36 6.49 4.92
C ASP A 501 -23.63 6.04 4.15
N GLY A 502 -24.80 6.32 4.72
CA GLY A 502 -26.11 5.99 4.15
C GLY A 502 -26.78 4.80 4.81
N ASP A 503 -26.30 3.59 4.56
CA ASP A 503 -26.91 2.35 5.11
C ASP A 503 -26.36 1.92 6.48
N ARG A 504 -25.35 2.64 6.98
CA ARG A 504 -24.67 2.38 8.25
C ARG A 504 -24.07 0.97 8.39
N THR A 505 -23.80 0.30 7.30
CA THR A 505 -23.11 -1.00 7.31
C THR A 505 -21.78 -0.86 8.02
N VAL A 506 -21.58 -1.63 9.10
CA VAL A 506 -20.34 -1.64 9.86
C VAL A 506 -19.48 -2.81 9.41
N ARG A 507 -18.23 -2.53 9.09
CA ARG A 507 -17.24 -3.52 8.72
C ARG A 507 -16.04 -3.46 9.65
N ARG A 508 -15.65 -4.62 10.15
CA ARG A 508 -14.43 -4.80 10.93
C ARG A 508 -13.51 -5.74 10.17
N ASP A 509 -12.31 -5.32 9.92
CA ASP A 509 -11.31 -6.11 9.20
C ASP A 509 -9.93 -5.92 9.83
N SER A 510 -8.99 -6.78 9.53
CA SER A 510 -7.61 -6.64 9.96
C SER A 510 -6.69 -6.78 8.76
N VAL A 511 -5.76 -5.84 8.64
CA VAL A 511 -4.72 -5.87 7.62
C VAL A 511 -3.48 -6.48 8.23
N LEU A 512 -3.01 -7.57 7.61
CA LEU A 512 -1.77 -8.25 7.98
C LEU A 512 -0.66 -7.79 7.05
N PHE A 513 0.51 -7.55 7.62
CA PHE A 513 1.70 -7.18 6.87
C PHE A 513 2.77 -8.25 7.10
N ASP A 514 3.13 -8.96 6.05
CA ASP A 514 4.19 -9.97 6.10
C ASP A 514 5.55 -9.34 6.43
N ARG A 515 6.47 -10.17 6.97
CA ARG A 515 7.82 -9.71 7.30
C ARG A 515 8.53 -9.26 6.02
N GLY A 516 9.02 -8.00 6.02
CA GLY A 516 9.75 -7.43 4.88
C GLY A 516 8.86 -6.88 3.75
N VAL A 517 7.53 -6.97 3.87
CA VAL A 517 6.59 -6.40 2.92
C VAL A 517 6.01 -5.10 3.48
N SER A 518 6.06 -4.04 2.67
CA SER A 518 5.54 -2.71 3.04
C SER A 518 4.03 -2.57 2.86
N ASP A 519 3.42 -3.45 2.07
CA ASP A 519 2.02 -3.35 1.69
C ASP A 519 1.18 -4.51 2.25
N GLY A 520 -0.06 -4.21 2.63
CA GLY A 520 -1.06 -5.17 3.05
C GLY A 520 -2.34 -5.03 2.24
N LEU A 521 -3.09 -6.10 2.14
CA LEU A 521 -4.36 -6.11 1.42
C LEU A 521 -5.53 -6.32 2.39
N MET A 522 -6.57 -5.52 2.21
CA MET A 522 -7.87 -5.70 2.84
C MET A 522 -8.89 -6.09 1.78
N ARG A 523 -9.91 -6.82 2.17
CA ARG A 523 -11.01 -7.24 1.28
C ARG A 523 -11.65 -6.02 0.61
N PRO A 524 -12.18 -6.17 -0.62
CA PRO A 524 -12.87 -5.11 -1.33
C PRO A 524 -13.99 -4.48 -0.51
N LEU A 525 -14.21 -3.19 -0.72
CA LEU A 525 -15.33 -2.42 -0.18
C LEU A 525 -16.33 -2.11 -1.30
N ASP A 526 -17.60 -2.00 -0.94
CA ASP A 526 -18.64 -1.50 -1.86
C ASP A 526 -18.48 -0.01 -2.12
N ALA A 527 -18.95 0.45 -3.28
CA ALA A 527 -18.92 1.87 -3.64
C ALA A 527 -19.65 2.73 -2.62
N GLY A 528 -19.09 3.89 -2.30
CA GLY A 528 -19.63 4.83 -1.31
C GLY A 528 -18.53 5.44 -0.44
N ILE A 529 -18.91 6.20 0.57
CA ILE A 529 -17.99 6.79 1.53
C ILE A 529 -17.99 5.96 2.79
N TRP A 530 -16.81 5.49 3.17
CA TRP A 530 -16.57 4.73 4.39
C TRP A 530 -15.81 5.59 5.39
N ARG A 531 -16.34 5.71 6.62
CA ARG A 531 -15.73 6.47 7.71
C ARG A 531 -15.40 5.55 8.86
N GLY A 532 -14.28 5.76 9.53
CA GLY A 532 -13.93 4.92 10.66
C GLY A 532 -12.56 5.18 11.22
N THR A 533 -11.95 4.11 11.73
CA THR A 533 -10.64 4.18 12.37
C THR A 533 -9.72 3.06 11.89
N VAL A 534 -8.44 3.35 11.85
CA VAL A 534 -7.36 2.36 11.73
C VAL A 534 -6.47 2.54 12.97
N ASP A 535 -6.39 1.50 13.80
CA ASP A 535 -5.67 1.54 15.08
C ASP A 535 -6.02 2.78 15.94
N GLY A 536 -7.30 3.18 15.95
CA GLY A 536 -7.80 4.37 16.65
C GLY A 536 -7.66 5.71 15.89
N ALA A 537 -6.88 5.78 14.83
CA ALA A 537 -6.77 6.99 14.03
C ALA A 537 -7.93 7.11 13.02
N VAL A 538 -8.54 8.28 12.95
CA VAL A 538 -9.67 8.55 12.04
C VAL A 538 -9.23 8.43 10.57
N ILE A 539 -10.05 7.74 9.77
CA ILE A 539 -9.87 7.60 8.33
C ILE A 539 -11.21 7.79 7.59
N VAL A 540 -11.11 8.27 6.37
CA VAL A 540 -12.21 8.31 5.40
C VAL A 540 -11.73 7.67 4.11
N ILE A 541 -12.49 6.70 3.60
CA ILE A 541 -12.18 5.96 2.37
C ILE A 541 -13.34 6.17 1.40
N PRO A 542 -13.23 7.09 0.44
CA PRO A 542 -14.17 7.17 -0.65
C PRO A 542 -13.87 6.03 -1.64
N VAL A 543 -14.86 5.18 -1.86
CA VAL A 543 -14.80 4.05 -2.78
C VAL A 543 -15.59 4.40 -4.03
N SER A 544 -14.90 4.61 -5.13
CA SER A 544 -15.49 4.89 -6.43
C SER A 544 -16.05 3.61 -7.07
N ALA A 545 -16.84 3.77 -8.13
CA ALA A 545 -17.36 2.63 -8.88
C ALA A 545 -16.26 1.69 -9.38
N SER A 546 -16.60 0.42 -9.59
CA SER A 546 -15.67 -0.57 -10.14
C SER A 546 -15.13 -0.13 -11.52
N ARG A 547 -13.94 -0.60 -11.84
CA ARG A 547 -13.33 -0.46 -13.17
C ARG A 547 -14.15 -1.12 -14.26
N GLU A 548 -15.01 -2.10 -13.91
CA GLU A 548 -15.88 -2.80 -14.85
C GLU A 548 -16.90 -1.86 -15.53
N PHE A 549 -17.22 -0.73 -14.90
CA PHE A 549 -18.12 0.28 -15.46
C PHE A 549 -17.39 1.36 -16.29
N LEU A 550 -16.06 1.33 -16.38
CA LEU A 550 -15.31 2.33 -17.15
C LEU A 550 -15.25 1.94 -18.64
N PRO A 551 -15.34 2.92 -19.56
CA PRO A 551 -14.93 2.72 -20.95
C PRO A 551 -13.50 2.15 -21.00
N ARG A 552 -13.32 1.08 -21.79
CA ARG A 552 -12.02 0.41 -21.95
C ARG A 552 -11.78 0.09 -23.42
N THR A 553 -10.59 0.36 -23.90
CA THR A 553 -10.13 -0.12 -25.21
C THR A 553 -9.79 -1.59 -25.13
N ILE A 554 -10.53 -2.42 -25.86
CA ILE A 554 -10.30 -3.87 -25.92
C ILE A 554 -9.17 -4.16 -26.91
N THR A 555 -8.07 -4.71 -26.41
CA THR A 555 -6.91 -5.11 -27.22
C THR A 555 -6.88 -6.62 -27.49
N LEU A 556 -7.58 -7.41 -26.69
CA LEU A 556 -7.65 -8.86 -26.83
C LEU A 556 -8.48 -9.25 -28.05
N ARG A 557 -8.03 -10.30 -28.73
CA ARG A 557 -8.71 -10.90 -29.89
C ARG A 557 -8.99 -12.36 -29.65
N SER A 558 -10.07 -12.86 -30.26
CA SER A 558 -10.38 -14.30 -30.25
C SER A 558 -9.27 -15.09 -30.94
N GLY A 559 -8.86 -16.21 -30.33
CA GLY A 559 -7.81 -17.04 -30.90
C GLY A 559 -7.30 -18.12 -29.93
N PRO A 560 -6.31 -18.90 -30.37
CA PRO A 560 -5.60 -19.81 -29.50
C PRO A 560 -4.77 -19.04 -28.48
N LEU A 561 -4.62 -19.60 -27.27
CA LEU A 561 -3.73 -19.07 -26.25
C LEU A 561 -2.37 -19.77 -26.35
N ASN A 562 -1.29 -18.97 -26.31
CA ASN A 562 0.08 -19.46 -26.23
C ASN A 562 0.32 -19.98 -24.81
N GLY A 563 -0.04 -21.22 -24.61
CA GLY A 563 -0.05 -21.81 -23.28
C GLY A 563 1.14 -22.75 -23.02
N VAL A 564 1.28 -23.14 -21.75
CA VAL A 564 2.32 -24.07 -21.31
C VAL A 564 1.92 -25.51 -21.67
N PRO A 565 2.79 -26.30 -22.32
CA PRO A 565 2.51 -27.70 -22.56
C PRO A 565 2.49 -28.45 -21.22
N VAL A 566 1.32 -28.90 -20.80
CA VAL A 566 1.15 -29.73 -19.60
C VAL A 566 0.95 -31.17 -20.04
N ALA A 567 1.99 -31.98 -19.91
CA ALA A 567 1.88 -33.43 -20.07
C ALA A 567 1.24 -34.01 -18.78
N ILE A 568 -0.08 -34.17 -18.80
CA ILE A 568 -0.75 -34.81 -17.68
C ILE A 568 -0.58 -36.31 -17.81
N ARG A 569 0.16 -36.85 -16.89
CA ARG A 569 0.23 -38.28 -16.68
C ARG A 569 -0.85 -38.67 -15.66
N ARG A 570 -1.65 -39.67 -15.98
CA ARG A 570 -2.60 -40.24 -15.00
C ARG A 570 -1.81 -40.84 -13.84
N GLY A 571 -2.15 -40.47 -12.61
CA GLY A 571 -1.61 -41.13 -11.44
C GLY A 571 -2.10 -42.57 -11.32
N ALA A 572 -1.32 -43.42 -10.68
CA ALA A 572 -1.63 -44.82 -10.46
C ALA A 572 -2.99 -45.01 -9.79
N ARG A 573 -3.37 -44.13 -8.87
CA ARG A 573 -4.66 -44.15 -8.16
C ARG A 573 -5.88 -44.00 -9.08
N ALA A 574 -5.73 -43.34 -10.20
CA ALA A 574 -6.82 -43.16 -11.17
C ALA A 574 -7.17 -44.44 -11.93
N LEU A 575 -6.35 -45.47 -11.80
CA LEU A 575 -6.51 -46.75 -12.49
C LEU A 575 -7.01 -47.83 -11.52
N GLY A 576 -8.35 -47.94 -11.34
CA GLY A 576 -8.96 -48.86 -10.39
C GLY A 576 -8.53 -50.33 -10.55
N TRP A 577 -8.19 -50.77 -11.78
CA TRP A 577 -7.69 -52.12 -12.04
C TRP A 577 -6.33 -52.41 -11.38
N LEU A 578 -5.49 -51.41 -11.11
CA LEU A 578 -4.20 -51.58 -10.39
C LEU A 578 -4.39 -52.02 -8.94
N TYR A 579 -5.44 -51.53 -8.28
CA TYR A 579 -5.81 -52.04 -6.94
C TYR A 579 -6.17 -53.51 -6.99
N LEU A 580 -7.03 -53.87 -7.96
CA LEU A 580 -7.43 -55.26 -8.16
C LEU A 580 -6.22 -56.14 -8.49
N ALA A 581 -5.35 -55.71 -9.41
CA ALA A 581 -4.14 -56.43 -9.77
C ALA A 581 -3.20 -56.63 -8.56
N THR A 582 -3.01 -55.59 -7.74
CA THR A 582 -2.19 -55.70 -6.52
C THR A 582 -2.75 -56.73 -5.55
N VAL A 583 -4.07 -56.70 -5.31
CA VAL A 583 -4.74 -57.66 -4.43
C VAL A 583 -4.64 -59.09 -4.98
N LEU A 584 -4.89 -59.26 -6.28
CA LEU A 584 -4.78 -60.58 -6.94
C LEU A 584 -3.37 -61.16 -6.88
N LEU A 585 -2.34 -60.34 -7.14
CA LEU A 585 -0.93 -60.77 -7.04
C LEU A 585 -0.57 -61.23 -5.63
N LEU A 586 -1.01 -60.50 -4.61
CA LEU A 586 -0.79 -60.87 -3.20
C LEU A 586 -1.58 -62.17 -2.85
N ALA A 587 -2.79 -62.31 -3.34
CA ALA A 587 -3.59 -63.52 -3.11
C ALA A 587 -2.97 -64.74 -3.78
N VAL A 588 -2.49 -64.63 -5.03
CA VAL A 588 -1.82 -65.71 -5.76
C VAL A 588 -0.50 -66.05 -5.05
N GLU A 589 0.30 -65.06 -4.66
CA GLU A 589 1.54 -65.28 -3.89
C GLU A 589 1.25 -66.02 -2.58
N TRP A 590 0.22 -65.61 -1.85
CA TRP A 590 -0.20 -66.27 -0.61
C TRP A 590 -0.62 -67.72 -0.82
N LEU A 591 -1.44 -68.01 -1.87
CA LEU A 591 -1.86 -69.38 -2.21
C LEU A 591 -0.68 -70.27 -2.57
N LEU A 592 0.24 -69.76 -3.42
CA LEU A 592 1.43 -70.50 -3.84
C LEU A 592 2.36 -70.75 -2.66
N ARG A 593 2.54 -69.77 -1.77
CA ARG A 593 3.30 -69.87 -0.54
C ARG A 593 2.75 -70.98 0.37
N ARG A 594 1.41 -71.01 0.54
CA ARG A 594 0.72 -72.02 1.35
C ARG A 594 0.89 -73.42 0.75
N ARG A 595 0.80 -73.54 -0.58
CA ARG A 595 1.05 -74.84 -1.26
C ARG A 595 2.49 -75.31 -1.19
N ALA A 596 3.45 -74.40 -1.11
CA ALA A 596 4.84 -74.73 -0.95
C ALA A 596 5.26 -75.03 0.52
N GLY A 597 4.33 -75.02 1.46
CA GLY A 597 4.60 -75.31 2.88
C GLY A 597 5.37 -74.18 3.62
N LEU A 598 5.47 -73.03 3.00
CA LEU A 598 6.10 -71.83 3.59
C LEU A 598 5.05 -71.09 4.43
N ARG A 599 5.27 -71.01 5.77
CA ARG A 599 4.42 -70.24 6.69
C ARG A 599 4.66 -68.74 6.65
#